data_a3c23c781e93161f61f61aea12245fff
#
_entry.id   a3c23c781e93161f61f61aea12245fff
#
_cell.length_a   1.000
_cell.length_b   1.000
_cell.length_c   1.000
_cell.angle_alpha   90.00
_cell.angle_beta   90.00
_cell.angle_gamma   90.00
#
_symmetry.space_group_name_H-M   'P 1'
#
loop_
_entity.id
_entity.type
_entity.pdbx_description
1 polymer ?
#
loop_
_entity_poly.entity_id
_entity_poly.type
_entity_poly.pdbx_seq_one_letter_code
_entity_poly.pdbx_strand_id
1 'polypeptide(L)'
;MRTIMSFASRRELLAKVWPRYREATRKQKTFILNEFIASTGYKRKYSIRMLSLPEIPTVKAIKRPRSRFYGEAVQEALKIAWCTSNCIASKRLSPFLAELVPALERHGHLELSDEVRHQLISISPATIDRILKPCRSHSGRGITKRGSLLKHQVPLRTFADWEEKRPGFFEADLVAHYGWSIEGSYLYTLTLTDIATTWTECLPLLYRGQDAVIHAIDQVRPLIPYPILGMDTDNGSEFLNAELIAYCEREKITFTRGRPYRKNDQCYVEQKNGTVVRQFVGYDRFEGLRAYKQLLELYRALRLYINFFQPSMKLREKRRENSRVHRTYDSAQTPFQRLRSYNVLSSDMTEKINAIHQAIDPVRLLKQIGTLQDALWRHAVLPPPTKNTDCADNPQVCFKGIFESSAENENSSPIMHDVFKPETRTKRKYRKTKKTRIPHWWRNRPDPFELVNDEIYAALEQNPEQTAKSILQDIQKRYPGEYTDGQLRTLQRRVKAWRAQALIAFDDSWIQSDKMSELDFPKQLRGETLSSTSCDIQSQ
;
A
#
# COMPACT_ATOMS: atom_id res chain seq x y z
N MET A 1 15.47 0.12 48.59
CA MET A 1 14.08 -0.01 48.09
C MET A 1 13.63 -1.45 48.32
N ARG A 2 12.59 -1.70 49.16
CA ARG A 2 12.02 -3.03 49.29
C ARG A 2 11.25 -3.39 48.02
N THR A 3 11.75 -4.34 47.24
CA THR A 3 11.05 -4.88 46.07
C THR A 3 9.77 -5.59 46.54
N ILE A 4 8.63 -4.97 46.29
CA ILE A 4 7.32 -5.54 46.66
C ILE A 4 7.04 -6.72 45.71
N MET A 5 6.89 -7.94 46.22
CA MET A 5 6.51 -9.12 45.45
C MET A 5 5.22 -8.88 44.65
N SER A 6 5.14 -9.39 43.43
CA SER A 6 3.91 -9.33 42.62
C SER A 6 2.77 -10.11 43.31
N PHE A 7 1.51 -9.77 42.97
CA PHE A 7 0.36 -10.49 43.52
C PHE A 7 0.39 -12.00 43.18
N ALA A 8 0.84 -12.35 41.98
CA ALA A 8 0.99 -13.73 41.55
C ALA A 8 2.06 -14.47 42.41
N SER A 9 3.23 -13.86 42.62
CA SER A 9 4.30 -14.45 43.42
C SER A 9 3.91 -14.62 44.86
N ARG A 10 3.15 -13.69 45.47
CA ARG A 10 2.63 -13.84 46.85
C ARG A 10 1.67 -15.01 46.96
N ARG A 11 0.89 -15.30 45.92
CA ARG A 11 -0.02 -16.45 45.90
C ARG A 11 0.70 -17.77 45.71
N GLU A 12 1.71 -17.82 44.88
CA GLU A 12 2.57 -19.00 44.74
C GLU A 12 3.26 -19.32 46.06
N LEU A 13 3.75 -18.30 46.77
CA LEU A 13 4.33 -18.45 48.08
C LEU A 13 3.29 -18.94 49.09
N LEU A 14 2.07 -18.36 49.10
CA LEU A 14 0.97 -18.82 49.95
C LEU A 14 0.67 -20.29 49.68
N ALA A 15 0.57 -20.73 48.44
CA ALA A 15 0.29 -22.14 48.11
C ALA A 15 1.37 -23.10 48.62
N LYS A 16 2.63 -22.65 48.64
CA LYS A 16 3.75 -23.44 49.15
C LYS A 16 3.85 -23.47 50.69
N VAL A 17 3.51 -22.33 51.32
CA VAL A 17 3.64 -22.17 52.80
C VAL A 17 2.41 -22.71 53.54
N TRP A 18 1.22 -22.66 52.90
CA TRP A 18 -0.05 -23.06 53.52
C TRP A 18 -0.06 -24.50 54.06
N PRO A 19 0.39 -25.60 53.40
CA PRO A 19 0.42 -26.95 53.94
C PRO A 19 1.33 -27.04 55.17
N ARG A 20 2.53 -26.48 55.07
CA ARG A 20 3.51 -26.45 56.17
C ARG A 20 2.97 -25.72 57.41
N TYR A 21 2.23 -24.62 57.22
CA TYR A 21 1.64 -23.86 58.33
C TYR A 21 0.55 -24.67 59.04
N ARG A 22 -0.25 -25.44 58.32
CA ARG A 22 -1.33 -26.25 58.92
C ARG A 22 -0.79 -27.39 59.78
N GLU A 23 0.24 -28.06 59.34
CA GLU A 23 0.86 -29.21 60.04
C GLU A 23 1.81 -28.76 61.14
N ALA A 24 2.21 -27.53 61.20
CA ALA A 24 3.20 -27.01 62.12
C ALA A 24 2.67 -26.89 63.56
N THR A 25 3.57 -27.09 64.57
CA THR A 25 3.32 -26.82 65.99
C THR A 25 3.13 -25.30 66.24
N ARG A 26 2.57 -24.94 67.39
CA ARG A 26 2.31 -23.53 67.74
C ARG A 26 3.55 -22.64 67.67
N LYS A 27 4.73 -23.12 68.07
CA LYS A 27 5.99 -22.37 67.97
C LYS A 27 6.41 -22.22 66.50
N GLN A 28 6.33 -23.27 65.69
CA GLN A 28 6.66 -23.28 64.28
C GLN A 28 5.69 -22.37 63.45
N LYS A 29 4.39 -22.37 63.80
CA LYS A 29 3.40 -21.46 63.16
C LYS A 29 3.79 -20.01 63.33
N THR A 30 4.31 -19.62 64.50
CA THR A 30 4.76 -18.24 64.72
C THR A 30 5.95 -17.87 63.84
N PHE A 31 6.90 -18.80 63.68
CA PHE A 31 8.07 -18.60 62.83
C PHE A 31 7.66 -18.48 61.33
N ILE A 32 6.90 -19.44 60.83
CA ILE A 32 6.41 -19.45 59.44
C ILE A 32 5.59 -18.19 59.15
N LEU A 33 4.74 -17.75 60.05
CA LEU A 33 3.95 -16.54 59.91
C LEU A 33 4.83 -15.28 59.79
N ASN A 34 5.87 -15.18 60.58
CA ASN A 34 6.79 -14.04 60.54
C ASN A 34 7.57 -14.00 59.25
N GLU A 35 8.07 -15.13 58.73
CA GLU A 35 8.73 -15.22 57.44
C GLU A 35 7.78 -14.85 56.29
N PHE A 36 6.53 -15.36 56.32
CA PHE A 36 5.52 -15.06 55.32
C PHE A 36 5.17 -13.57 55.29
N ILE A 37 5.06 -12.93 56.47
CA ILE A 37 4.83 -11.47 56.58
C ILE A 37 6.03 -10.69 56.02
N ALA A 38 7.24 -11.10 56.40
CA ALA A 38 8.45 -10.42 55.93
C ALA A 38 8.62 -10.48 54.41
N SER A 39 8.29 -11.63 53.79
CA SER A 39 8.40 -11.86 52.35
C SER A 39 7.29 -11.20 51.56
N THR A 40 6.04 -11.24 52.03
CA THR A 40 4.87 -10.76 51.29
C THR A 40 4.51 -9.32 51.57
N GLY A 41 4.92 -8.77 52.73
CA GLY A 41 4.50 -7.44 53.19
C GLY A 41 3.03 -7.38 53.62
N TYR A 42 2.35 -8.52 53.84
CA TYR A 42 0.98 -8.54 54.32
C TYR A 42 0.88 -8.19 55.81
N LYS A 43 -0.25 -7.59 56.22
CA LYS A 43 -0.54 -7.33 57.63
C LYS A 43 -0.74 -8.66 58.38
N ARG A 44 -0.26 -8.77 59.62
CA ARG A 44 -0.30 -10.01 60.44
C ARG A 44 -1.69 -10.65 60.51
N LYS A 45 -2.73 -9.88 60.80
CA LYS A 45 -4.11 -10.38 60.84
C LYS A 45 -4.57 -11.01 59.54
N TYR A 46 -4.20 -10.38 58.39
CA TYR A 46 -4.52 -10.89 57.06
C TYR A 46 -3.77 -12.18 56.75
N SER A 47 -2.49 -12.25 57.10
CA SER A 47 -1.66 -13.44 56.91
C SER A 47 -2.16 -14.64 57.71
N ILE A 48 -2.53 -14.43 59.00
CA ILE A 48 -3.17 -15.46 59.82
C ILE A 48 -4.46 -15.97 59.18
N ARG A 49 -5.34 -15.06 58.74
CA ARG A 49 -6.59 -15.43 58.07
C ARG A 49 -6.35 -16.25 56.81
N MET A 50 -5.39 -15.87 55.97
CA MET A 50 -5.09 -16.58 54.72
C MET A 50 -4.48 -17.96 54.97
N LEU A 51 -3.56 -18.10 55.94
CA LEU A 51 -2.92 -19.35 56.26
C LEU A 51 -3.81 -20.31 57.06
N SER A 52 -4.86 -19.80 57.71
CA SER A 52 -5.83 -20.60 58.51
C SER A 52 -7.07 -21.02 57.72
N LEU A 53 -7.22 -20.59 56.45
CA LEU A 53 -8.35 -21.01 55.62
C LEU A 53 -8.34 -22.54 55.41
N PRO A 54 -9.48 -23.22 55.34
CA PRO A 54 -9.57 -24.64 55.04
C PRO A 54 -9.02 -24.98 53.64
N GLU A 55 -9.21 -24.09 52.71
CA GLU A 55 -8.69 -24.18 51.33
C GLU A 55 -8.15 -22.83 50.84
N ILE A 56 -7.13 -22.87 49.97
CA ILE A 56 -6.61 -21.67 49.35
C ILE A 56 -7.66 -21.18 48.33
N PRO A 57 -8.20 -19.95 48.47
CA PRO A 57 -9.19 -19.44 47.53
C PRO A 57 -8.65 -19.41 46.11
N THR A 58 -9.26 -20.16 45.19
CA THR A 58 -9.00 -20.01 43.80
C THR A 58 -9.48 -18.63 43.37
N VAL A 59 -8.62 -17.83 42.70
CA VAL A 59 -9.07 -16.55 42.13
C VAL A 59 -10.01 -16.87 40.98
N LYS A 60 -11.28 -16.80 41.27
CA LYS A 60 -12.28 -16.65 40.22
C LYS A 60 -12.06 -15.26 39.65
N ALA A 61 -11.66 -15.19 38.36
CA ALA A 61 -11.63 -13.93 37.66
C ALA A 61 -13.02 -13.29 37.80
N ILE A 62 -13.10 -12.15 38.48
CA ILE A 62 -14.36 -11.41 38.60
C ILE A 62 -14.71 -10.93 37.20
N LYS A 63 -15.46 -11.73 36.46
CA LYS A 63 -16.11 -11.32 35.23
C LYS A 63 -17.22 -10.36 35.63
N ARG A 64 -16.94 -9.07 35.61
CA ARG A 64 -17.97 -8.04 35.58
C ARG A 64 -18.41 -7.90 34.14
N PRO A 65 -19.51 -8.49 33.69
CA PRO A 65 -20.01 -8.29 32.34
C PRO A 65 -20.47 -6.83 32.26
N ARG A 66 -19.65 -5.95 31.66
CA ARG A 66 -20.15 -4.66 31.23
C ARG A 66 -21.09 -4.93 30.07
N SER A 67 -22.28 -4.32 30.08
CA SER A 67 -23.18 -4.32 28.93
C SER A 67 -22.37 -3.84 27.71
N ARG A 68 -22.47 -4.58 26.61
CA ARG A 68 -21.78 -4.21 25.37
C ARG A 68 -22.52 -3.02 24.79
N PHE A 69 -21.83 -1.88 24.69
CA PHE A 69 -22.39 -0.67 24.09
C PHE A 69 -22.74 -0.90 22.60
N TYR A 70 -21.93 -1.67 21.88
CA TYR A 70 -22.16 -2.06 20.50
C TYR A 70 -22.77 -3.47 20.47
N GLY A 71 -24.09 -3.52 20.30
CA GLY A 71 -24.87 -4.75 20.23
C GLY A 71 -24.59 -5.57 18.96
N GLU A 72 -25.30 -6.68 18.80
CA GLU A 72 -25.15 -7.60 17.67
C GLU A 72 -25.51 -6.90 16.35
N ALA A 73 -26.61 -6.15 16.30
CA ALA A 73 -27.04 -5.40 15.13
C ALA A 73 -25.97 -4.44 14.60
N VAL A 74 -25.27 -3.70 15.49
CA VAL A 74 -24.15 -2.82 15.10
C VAL A 74 -22.97 -3.63 14.56
N GLN A 75 -22.67 -4.80 15.15
CA GLN A 75 -21.57 -5.64 14.71
C GLN A 75 -21.84 -6.25 13.34
N GLU A 76 -23.06 -6.67 13.05
CA GLU A 76 -23.45 -7.20 11.74
C GLU A 76 -23.41 -6.11 10.67
N ALA A 77 -24.01 -4.95 10.92
CA ALA A 77 -23.94 -3.82 10.02
C ALA A 77 -22.50 -3.38 9.74
N LEU A 78 -21.64 -3.39 10.77
CA LEU A 78 -20.21 -3.10 10.61
C LEU A 78 -19.51 -4.13 9.73
N LYS A 79 -19.84 -5.41 9.84
CA LYS A 79 -19.26 -6.47 8.98
C LYS A 79 -19.65 -6.26 7.52
N ILE A 80 -20.93 -5.99 7.26
CA ILE A 80 -21.43 -5.69 5.89
C ILE A 80 -20.69 -4.49 5.32
N ALA A 81 -20.64 -3.37 6.04
CA ALA A 81 -19.93 -2.16 5.60
C ALA A 81 -18.42 -2.41 5.36
N TRP A 82 -17.79 -3.20 6.21
CA TRP A 82 -16.38 -3.56 6.06
C TRP A 82 -16.12 -4.44 4.84
N CYS A 83 -16.95 -5.46 4.60
CA CYS A 83 -16.86 -6.32 3.42
C CYS A 83 -17.10 -5.52 2.13
N THR A 84 -18.12 -4.67 2.10
CA THR A 84 -18.43 -3.80 0.94
C THR A 84 -17.30 -2.83 0.61
N SER A 85 -16.55 -2.38 1.62
CA SER A 85 -15.37 -1.54 1.40
C SER A 85 -14.10 -2.33 1.03
N ASN A 86 -14.21 -3.61 0.68
CA ASN A 86 -13.07 -4.48 0.40
C ASN A 86 -12.10 -4.61 1.59
N CYS A 87 -12.64 -4.80 2.79
CA CYS A 87 -11.91 -5.08 4.02
C CYS A 87 -10.84 -4.04 4.37
N ILE A 88 -11.07 -2.77 4.10
CA ILE A 88 -10.12 -1.70 4.39
C ILE A 88 -9.79 -1.58 5.89
N ALA A 89 -8.64 -0.93 6.18
CA ALA A 89 -8.22 -0.68 7.56
C ALA A 89 -9.21 0.22 8.31
N SER A 90 -9.41 -0.04 9.61
CA SER A 90 -10.36 0.69 10.48
C SER A 90 -10.22 2.21 10.44
N LYS A 91 -8.99 2.73 10.34
CA LYS A 91 -8.72 4.17 10.21
C LYS A 91 -9.27 4.79 8.93
N ARG A 92 -9.42 4.00 7.86
CA ARG A 92 -10.06 4.44 6.62
C ARG A 92 -11.56 4.20 6.66
N LEU A 93 -12.01 3.10 7.28
CA LEU A 93 -13.41 2.75 7.36
C LEU A 93 -14.20 3.72 8.24
N SER A 94 -13.71 4.05 9.44
CA SER A 94 -14.44 4.87 10.42
C SER A 94 -14.96 6.20 9.84
N PRO A 95 -14.17 7.08 9.24
CA PRO A 95 -14.69 8.31 8.65
C PRO A 95 -15.55 8.08 7.39
N PHE A 96 -15.39 6.95 6.72
CA PHE A 96 -16.15 6.63 5.52
C PHE A 96 -17.53 6.06 5.80
N LEU A 97 -17.80 5.54 7.01
CA LEU A 97 -19.10 5.00 7.39
C LEU A 97 -20.22 6.03 7.22
N ALA A 98 -19.96 7.31 7.45
CA ALA A 98 -20.95 8.38 7.28
C ALA A 98 -21.51 8.48 5.85
N GLU A 99 -20.75 8.06 4.83
CA GLU A 99 -21.17 8.05 3.43
C GLU A 99 -21.59 6.67 2.95
N LEU A 100 -20.92 5.63 3.42
CA LEU A 100 -21.19 4.26 3.01
C LEU A 100 -22.51 3.73 3.56
N VAL A 101 -22.85 4.03 4.83
CA VAL A 101 -24.09 3.55 5.45
C VAL A 101 -25.33 4.03 4.71
N PRO A 102 -25.50 5.35 4.41
CA PRO A 102 -26.62 5.80 3.60
C PRO A 102 -26.70 5.19 2.20
N ALA A 103 -25.55 4.88 1.58
CA ALA A 103 -25.53 4.21 0.29
C ALA A 103 -26.04 2.76 0.39
N LEU A 104 -25.64 2.03 1.45
CA LEU A 104 -26.11 0.66 1.70
C LEU A 104 -27.60 0.61 2.04
N GLU A 105 -28.11 1.58 2.80
CA GLU A 105 -29.54 1.69 3.11
C GLU A 105 -30.36 2.02 1.87
N ARG A 106 -29.92 2.95 1.03
CA ARG A 106 -30.59 3.33 -0.23
C ARG A 106 -30.78 2.14 -1.16
N HIS A 107 -29.83 1.24 -1.20
CA HIS A 107 -29.87 0.04 -2.04
C HIS A 107 -30.42 -1.20 -1.33
N GLY A 108 -30.98 -1.06 -0.10
CA GLY A 108 -31.63 -2.14 0.63
C GLY A 108 -30.69 -3.21 1.18
N HIS A 109 -29.42 -2.88 1.36
CA HIS A 109 -28.44 -3.82 1.96
C HIS A 109 -28.33 -3.69 3.48
N LEU A 110 -28.85 -2.60 4.05
CA LEU A 110 -28.96 -2.37 5.49
C LEU A 110 -30.31 -1.74 5.80
N GLU A 111 -30.92 -2.23 6.89
CA GLU A 111 -32.08 -1.62 7.53
C GLU A 111 -31.70 -1.37 8.98
N LEU A 112 -31.49 -0.10 9.36
CA LEU A 112 -30.97 0.26 10.66
C LEU A 112 -31.94 1.17 11.40
N SER A 113 -32.14 0.91 12.71
CA SER A 113 -32.74 1.90 13.58
C SER A 113 -31.82 3.12 13.72
N ASP A 114 -32.36 4.28 14.05
CA ASP A 114 -31.62 5.52 14.22
C ASP A 114 -30.51 5.38 15.29
N GLU A 115 -30.77 4.62 16.35
CA GLU A 115 -29.81 4.35 17.40
C GLU A 115 -28.61 3.54 16.87
N VAL A 116 -28.86 2.45 16.14
CA VAL A 116 -27.84 1.59 15.54
C VAL A 116 -27.03 2.37 14.50
N ARG A 117 -27.72 3.16 13.67
CA ARG A 117 -27.07 4.04 12.69
C ARG A 117 -26.13 5.03 13.37
N HIS A 118 -26.59 5.72 14.41
CA HIS A 118 -25.77 6.67 15.16
C HIS A 118 -24.55 5.99 15.81
N GLN A 119 -24.75 4.82 16.44
CA GLN A 119 -23.66 4.05 17.03
C GLN A 119 -22.63 3.61 15.96
N LEU A 120 -23.09 3.15 14.79
CA LEU A 120 -22.22 2.70 13.70
C LEU A 120 -21.38 3.85 13.12
N ILE A 121 -21.97 5.01 12.89
CA ILE A 121 -21.27 6.19 12.34
C ILE A 121 -20.27 6.76 13.34
N SER A 122 -20.57 6.72 14.64
CA SER A 122 -19.72 7.27 15.71
C SER A 122 -18.62 6.31 16.18
N ILE A 123 -18.55 5.09 15.64
CA ILE A 123 -17.63 4.04 16.10
C ILE A 123 -16.15 4.41 15.87
N SER A 124 -15.32 4.24 16.92
CA SER A 124 -13.90 4.55 16.81
C SER A 124 -13.13 3.46 16.03
N PRO A 125 -12.02 3.82 15.34
CA PRO A 125 -11.17 2.84 14.63
C PRO A 125 -10.67 1.70 15.52
N ALA A 126 -10.32 2.00 16.79
CA ALA A 126 -9.86 0.98 17.74
C ALA A 126 -10.97 0.00 18.13
N THR A 127 -12.22 0.44 18.18
CA THR A 127 -13.37 -0.43 18.44
C THR A 127 -13.69 -1.28 17.22
N ILE A 128 -13.63 -0.73 16.01
CA ILE A 128 -13.72 -1.47 14.74
C ILE A 128 -12.69 -2.61 14.73
N ASP A 129 -11.43 -2.32 15.03
CA ASP A 129 -10.36 -3.33 15.07
C ASP A 129 -10.66 -4.45 16.07
N ARG A 130 -11.24 -4.14 17.24
CA ARG A 130 -11.60 -5.14 18.25
C ARG A 130 -12.77 -6.01 17.80
N ILE A 131 -13.79 -5.43 17.21
CA ILE A 131 -14.98 -6.15 16.72
C ILE A 131 -14.60 -7.06 15.53
N LEU A 132 -13.85 -6.54 14.57
CA LEU A 132 -13.48 -7.26 13.35
C LEU A 132 -12.30 -8.24 13.52
N LYS A 133 -11.65 -8.24 14.68
CA LYS A 133 -10.51 -9.14 14.94
C LYS A 133 -10.81 -10.63 14.68
N PRO A 134 -11.97 -11.19 15.05
CA PRO A 134 -12.30 -12.58 14.75
C PRO A 134 -12.53 -12.85 13.26
N CYS A 135 -12.99 -11.84 12.51
CA CYS A 135 -13.32 -11.95 11.08
C CYS A 135 -12.10 -11.80 10.16
N ARG A 136 -10.96 -11.35 10.69
CA ARG A 136 -9.74 -11.18 9.90
C ARG A 136 -8.98 -12.49 9.80
N SER A 137 -8.90 -13.07 8.60
CA SER A 137 -8.00 -14.18 8.34
C SER A 137 -6.53 -13.72 8.47
N HIS A 138 -5.69 -14.56 9.07
CA HIS A 138 -4.27 -14.27 9.28
C HIS A 138 -3.38 -14.58 8.06
N SER A 139 -3.95 -14.76 6.89
CA SER A 139 -3.25 -15.07 5.64
C SER A 139 -2.79 -13.82 4.89
N GLY A 140 -2.11 -12.90 5.56
CA GLY A 140 -1.56 -11.72 4.93
C GLY A 140 -0.05 -11.68 5.08
N ARG A 141 0.73 -12.21 4.14
CA ARG A 141 2.08 -11.70 3.91
C ARG A 141 1.94 -10.27 3.44
N GLY A 142 2.21 -9.31 4.32
CA GLY A 142 2.27 -7.91 3.90
C GLY A 142 3.20 -7.76 2.71
N ILE A 143 2.71 -7.19 1.62
CA ILE A 143 3.41 -6.96 0.35
C ILE A 143 4.65 -6.05 0.55
N THR A 144 4.74 -5.34 1.66
CA THR A 144 5.89 -4.52 2.02
C THR A 144 7.00 -5.36 2.65
N LYS A 145 7.99 -5.75 1.86
CA LYS A 145 9.28 -6.24 2.39
C LYS A 145 9.85 -5.15 3.31
N ARG A 146 10.07 -5.50 4.59
CA ARG A 146 10.87 -4.72 5.54
C ARG A 146 12.32 -4.66 5.05
N GLY A 147 12.62 -3.82 4.09
CA GLY A 147 13.95 -3.72 3.48
C GLY A 147 14.42 -2.30 3.22
N SER A 148 13.83 -1.28 3.83
CA SER A 148 14.16 0.10 3.47
C SER A 148 14.64 0.97 4.62
N LEU A 149 15.45 0.43 5.51
CA LEU A 149 16.15 1.26 6.52
C LEU A 149 17.18 2.23 5.90
N LEU A 150 17.59 2.01 4.64
CA LEU A 150 18.51 2.88 3.89
C LEU A 150 17.83 3.98 3.06
N LYS A 151 16.50 3.97 2.92
CA LYS A 151 15.74 4.98 2.17
C LYS A 151 15.55 6.31 2.91
N HIS A 152 16.10 6.49 4.10
CA HIS A 152 15.84 7.64 4.96
C HIS A 152 16.90 8.76 4.91
N GLN A 153 17.91 8.66 4.04
CA GLN A 153 19.01 9.64 3.99
C GLN A 153 18.93 10.66 2.87
N VAL A 154 17.89 10.62 2.02
CA VAL A 154 17.78 11.57 0.92
C VAL A 154 16.69 12.58 1.23
N PRO A 155 16.96 13.91 1.18
CA PRO A 155 15.93 14.92 1.31
C PRO A 155 14.93 14.74 0.19
N LEU A 156 13.67 14.55 0.57
CA LEU A 156 12.55 14.57 -0.36
C LEU A 156 12.46 15.99 -0.92
N ARG A 157 12.64 16.16 -2.23
CA ARG A 157 11.90 17.21 -2.91
C ARG A 157 10.44 16.81 -2.72
N THR A 158 9.79 17.52 -1.87
CA THR A 158 8.35 17.49 -1.78
C THR A 158 7.85 18.01 -3.12
N PHE A 159 6.71 17.52 -3.59
CA PHE A 159 5.90 18.12 -4.65
C PHE A 159 5.55 19.60 -4.39
N ALA A 160 6.36 20.34 -3.64
CA ALA A 160 6.23 21.75 -3.35
C ALA A 160 6.49 22.62 -4.61
N ASP A 161 7.11 22.05 -5.64
CA ASP A 161 7.30 22.75 -6.93
C ASP A 161 6.02 22.78 -7.77
N TRP A 162 5.06 21.88 -7.50
CA TRP A 162 3.69 21.99 -7.97
C TRP A 162 2.86 22.67 -6.89
N GLU A 163 2.96 23.98 -6.77
CA GLU A 163 2.13 24.78 -5.85
C GLU A 163 0.61 24.67 -6.15
N GLU A 164 0.25 24.02 -7.24
CA GLU A 164 -1.12 23.86 -7.67
C GLU A 164 -1.80 22.70 -6.95
N LYS A 165 -2.42 23.01 -5.84
CA LYS A 165 -3.29 22.12 -5.07
C LYS A 165 -4.64 21.83 -5.75
N ARG A 166 -4.81 22.15 -7.05
CA ARG A 166 -6.05 21.98 -7.79
C ARG A 166 -6.07 20.66 -8.57
N PRO A 167 -7.24 20.06 -8.81
CA PRO A 167 -7.40 18.90 -9.67
C PRO A 167 -6.94 19.16 -11.11
N GLY A 168 -6.44 18.13 -11.79
CA GLY A 168 -6.00 18.18 -13.18
C GLY A 168 -4.53 17.81 -13.39
N PHE A 169 -3.75 17.65 -12.34
CA PHE A 169 -2.34 17.23 -12.41
C PHE A 169 -2.21 15.75 -12.06
N PHE A 170 -1.80 14.95 -13.04
CA PHE A 170 -1.75 13.49 -12.95
C PHE A 170 -0.33 12.96 -12.91
N GLU A 171 -0.07 11.98 -12.03
CA GLU A 171 1.07 11.08 -12.16
C GLU A 171 0.66 9.91 -13.06
N ALA A 172 1.52 9.54 -14.02
CA ALA A 172 1.31 8.42 -14.93
C ALA A 172 2.43 7.38 -14.82
N ASP A 173 2.08 6.08 -14.80
CA ASP A 173 3.03 4.98 -14.74
C ASP A 173 2.46 3.74 -15.43
N LEU A 174 3.35 2.84 -15.87
CA LEU A 174 3.01 1.56 -16.50
C LEU A 174 3.27 0.37 -15.57
N VAL A 175 2.26 -0.45 -15.41
CA VAL A 175 2.36 -1.72 -14.68
C VAL A 175 2.40 -2.88 -15.67
N ALA A 176 3.51 -3.60 -15.74
CA ALA A 176 3.70 -4.75 -16.61
C ALA A 176 3.11 -6.03 -16.01
N HIS A 177 2.32 -6.79 -16.78
CA HIS A 177 1.73 -8.09 -16.39
C HIS A 177 2.54 -9.25 -16.96
N TYR A 178 3.83 -9.30 -16.65
CA TYR A 178 4.75 -10.33 -17.14
C TYR A 178 4.72 -11.65 -16.35
N GLY A 179 4.14 -11.66 -15.14
CA GLY A 179 4.03 -12.86 -14.30
C GLY A 179 5.38 -13.47 -13.92
N TRP A 180 5.58 -14.72 -14.34
CA TRP A 180 6.77 -15.53 -14.03
C TRP A 180 7.94 -15.33 -15.00
N SER A 181 7.72 -14.77 -16.21
CA SER A 181 8.76 -14.51 -17.22
C SER A 181 8.61 -13.14 -17.85
N ILE A 182 9.75 -12.46 -18.06
CA ILE A 182 9.84 -11.18 -18.79
C ILE A 182 9.98 -11.37 -20.31
N GLU A 183 10.07 -12.62 -20.79
CA GLU A 183 10.23 -12.95 -22.20
C GLU A 183 8.87 -12.92 -22.93
N GLY A 184 8.89 -12.57 -24.21
CA GLY A 184 7.71 -12.52 -25.06
C GLY A 184 6.81 -11.30 -24.79
N SER A 185 5.61 -11.30 -25.41
CA SER A 185 4.63 -10.24 -25.28
C SER A 185 3.73 -10.47 -24.07
N TYR A 186 3.38 -9.38 -23.37
CA TYR A 186 2.45 -9.36 -22.25
C TYR A 186 1.76 -8.00 -22.16
N LEU A 187 0.64 -7.98 -21.45
CA LEU A 187 -0.14 -6.76 -21.27
C LEU A 187 0.51 -5.80 -20.29
N TYR A 188 0.20 -4.52 -20.48
CA TYR A 188 0.53 -3.47 -19.53
C TYR A 188 -0.74 -2.78 -19.05
N THR A 189 -0.64 -2.06 -17.95
CA THR A 189 -1.68 -1.13 -17.49
C THR A 189 -1.10 0.25 -17.38
N LEU A 190 -1.66 1.21 -18.09
CA LEU A 190 -1.43 2.63 -17.81
C LEU A 190 -2.29 3.02 -16.62
N THR A 191 -1.65 3.56 -15.58
CA THR A 191 -2.31 4.11 -14.41
C THR A 191 -2.11 5.63 -14.39
N LEU A 192 -3.20 6.37 -14.35
CA LEU A 192 -3.21 7.82 -14.18
C LEU A 192 -3.81 8.14 -12.81
N THR A 193 -3.12 8.94 -12.00
CA THR A 193 -3.60 9.31 -10.66
C THR A 193 -3.47 10.81 -10.45
N ASP A 194 -4.59 11.50 -10.24
CA ASP A 194 -4.61 12.92 -9.92
C ASP A 194 -4.02 13.19 -8.52
N ILE A 195 -3.09 14.12 -8.46
CA ILE A 195 -2.36 14.42 -7.22
C ILE A 195 -3.28 15.06 -6.18
N ALA A 196 -4.19 15.93 -6.58
CA ALA A 196 -5.07 16.67 -5.67
C ALA A 196 -6.17 15.77 -5.08
N THR A 197 -6.91 15.08 -5.92
CA THR A 197 -8.09 14.29 -5.53
C THR A 197 -7.78 12.81 -5.29
N THR A 198 -6.66 12.30 -5.79
CA THR A 198 -6.35 10.87 -5.92
C THR A 198 -7.31 10.12 -6.86
N TRP A 199 -8.01 10.84 -7.76
CA TRP A 199 -8.81 10.24 -8.82
C TRP A 199 -7.91 9.36 -9.69
N THR A 200 -8.35 8.14 -9.97
CA THR A 200 -7.50 7.15 -10.61
C THR A 200 -8.22 6.52 -11.78
N GLU A 201 -7.55 6.48 -12.94
CA GLU A 201 -7.98 5.75 -14.12
C GLU A 201 -6.92 4.72 -14.49
N CYS A 202 -7.37 3.55 -14.93
CA CYS A 202 -6.51 2.46 -15.37
C CYS A 202 -6.98 1.97 -16.74
N LEU A 203 -6.04 1.81 -17.68
CA LEU A 203 -6.31 1.29 -19.00
C LEU A 203 -5.31 0.19 -19.37
N PRO A 204 -5.77 -0.91 -19.99
CA PRO A 204 -4.87 -1.94 -20.47
C PRO A 204 -4.19 -1.49 -21.78
N LEU A 205 -2.95 -1.92 -21.97
CA LEU A 205 -2.20 -1.76 -23.21
C LEU A 205 -1.75 -3.15 -23.68
N LEU A 206 -1.80 -3.38 -24.99
CA LEU A 206 -1.32 -4.63 -25.61
C LEU A 206 0.19 -4.74 -25.58
N TYR A 207 0.88 -3.61 -25.66
CA TYR A 207 2.34 -3.49 -25.66
C TYR A 207 2.77 -2.14 -25.09
N ARG A 208 4.05 -2.05 -24.76
CA ARG A 208 4.70 -0.84 -24.28
C ARG A 208 5.17 0.01 -25.47
N GLY A 209 4.27 0.82 -26.01
CA GLY A 209 4.53 1.69 -27.16
C GLY A 209 4.04 3.10 -26.92
N GLN A 210 4.65 4.05 -27.62
CA GLN A 210 4.31 5.47 -27.56
C GLN A 210 2.89 5.73 -28.03
N ASP A 211 2.55 5.15 -29.16
CA ASP A 211 1.23 5.19 -29.79
C ASP A 211 0.13 4.59 -28.90
N ALA A 212 0.45 3.46 -28.24
CA ALA A 212 -0.46 2.82 -27.30
C ALA A 212 -0.75 3.70 -26.07
N VAL A 213 0.27 4.41 -25.57
CA VAL A 213 0.12 5.33 -24.42
C VAL A 213 -0.74 6.54 -24.82
N ILE A 214 -0.45 7.18 -25.96
CA ILE A 214 -1.23 8.34 -26.46
C ILE A 214 -2.68 7.95 -26.68
N HIS A 215 -2.92 6.82 -27.35
CA HIS A 215 -4.28 6.33 -27.58
C HIS A 215 -5.03 6.04 -26.27
N ALA A 216 -4.37 5.49 -25.27
CA ALA A 216 -4.96 5.26 -23.96
C ALA A 216 -5.29 6.59 -23.24
N ILE A 217 -4.42 7.59 -23.33
CA ILE A 217 -4.70 8.92 -22.76
C ILE A 217 -5.93 9.55 -23.44
N ASP A 218 -6.05 9.46 -24.77
CA ASP A 218 -7.22 9.95 -25.50
C ASP A 218 -8.51 9.24 -25.09
N GLN A 219 -8.45 7.93 -24.87
CA GLN A 219 -9.60 7.16 -24.39
C GLN A 219 -10.03 7.54 -22.98
N VAL A 220 -9.11 7.93 -22.13
CA VAL A 220 -9.41 8.22 -20.73
C VAL A 220 -9.87 9.66 -20.49
N ARG A 221 -9.41 10.61 -21.30
CA ARG A 221 -9.75 12.03 -21.13
C ARG A 221 -11.25 12.31 -20.97
N PRO A 222 -12.15 11.80 -21.82
CA PRO A 222 -13.59 12.04 -21.67
C PRO A 222 -14.21 11.38 -20.44
N LEU A 223 -13.49 10.45 -19.80
CA LEU A 223 -13.94 9.78 -18.58
C LEU A 223 -13.59 10.56 -17.31
N ILE A 224 -12.61 11.46 -17.37
CA ILE A 224 -12.20 12.32 -16.25
C ILE A 224 -13.15 13.51 -16.17
N PRO A 225 -13.75 13.81 -15.00
CA PRO A 225 -14.77 14.85 -14.88
C PRO A 225 -14.23 16.29 -14.94
N TYR A 226 -12.94 16.48 -15.10
CA TYR A 226 -12.24 17.77 -15.20
C TYR A 226 -11.07 17.67 -16.17
N PRO A 227 -10.56 18.80 -16.72
CA PRO A 227 -9.50 18.77 -17.71
C PRO A 227 -8.16 18.29 -17.11
N ILE A 228 -7.38 17.58 -17.92
CA ILE A 228 -5.97 17.28 -17.61
C ILE A 228 -5.18 18.55 -17.89
N LEU A 229 -4.57 19.11 -16.85
CA LEU A 229 -3.75 20.33 -16.90
C LEU A 229 -2.26 20.03 -16.95
N GLY A 230 -1.86 18.91 -16.35
CA GLY A 230 -0.47 18.49 -16.31
C GLY A 230 -0.34 16.98 -16.14
N MET A 231 0.80 16.45 -16.59
CA MET A 231 1.13 15.04 -16.50
C MET A 231 2.59 14.89 -16.08
N ASP A 232 2.84 14.14 -15.01
CA ASP A 232 4.15 13.75 -14.55
C ASP A 232 4.38 12.26 -14.79
N THR A 233 5.50 11.92 -15.44
CA THR A 233 5.82 10.53 -15.80
C THR A 233 7.18 10.12 -15.25
N ASP A 234 7.47 8.83 -15.29
CA ASP A 234 8.84 8.37 -15.10
C ASP A 234 9.71 8.62 -16.35
N ASN A 235 11.01 8.30 -16.25
CA ASN A 235 11.94 8.46 -17.37
C ASN A 235 11.89 7.28 -18.37
N GLY A 236 10.76 6.60 -18.49
CA GLY A 236 10.59 5.51 -19.45
C GLY A 236 10.51 6.03 -20.91
N SER A 237 11.13 5.32 -21.84
CA SER A 237 11.10 5.68 -23.27
C SER A 237 9.69 5.72 -23.88
N GLU A 238 8.73 5.05 -23.26
CA GLU A 238 7.31 5.08 -23.63
C GLU A 238 6.65 6.41 -23.34
N PHE A 239 7.18 7.18 -22.37
CA PHE A 239 6.70 8.51 -22.01
C PHE A 239 7.61 9.61 -22.55
N LEU A 240 8.93 9.42 -22.51
CA LEU A 240 9.90 10.41 -23.00
C LEU A 240 10.14 10.23 -24.49
N ASN A 241 9.24 10.75 -25.31
CA ASN A 241 9.33 10.71 -26.75
C ASN A 241 8.71 11.97 -27.38
N ALA A 242 9.12 12.28 -28.60
CA ALA A 242 8.68 13.47 -29.31
C ALA A 242 7.15 13.50 -29.58
N GLU A 243 6.52 12.35 -29.77
CA GLU A 243 5.08 12.27 -30.08
C GLU A 243 4.22 12.64 -28.86
N LEU A 244 4.58 12.13 -27.65
CA LEU A 244 3.85 12.48 -26.43
C LEU A 244 4.09 13.92 -26.02
N ILE A 245 5.30 14.45 -26.22
CA ILE A 245 5.61 15.88 -25.98
C ILE A 245 4.75 16.75 -26.92
N ALA A 246 4.74 16.46 -28.22
CA ALA A 246 3.91 17.19 -29.20
C ALA A 246 2.41 17.05 -28.89
N TYR A 247 1.97 15.88 -28.42
CA TYR A 247 0.60 15.68 -27.95
C TYR A 247 0.27 16.60 -26.78
N CYS A 248 1.12 16.63 -25.76
CA CYS A 248 0.91 17.45 -24.57
C CYS A 248 0.91 18.97 -24.91
N GLU A 249 1.80 19.40 -25.79
CA GLU A 249 1.84 20.79 -26.29
C GLU A 249 0.56 21.17 -27.04
N ARG A 250 0.11 20.31 -27.96
CA ARG A 250 -1.14 20.52 -28.72
C ARG A 250 -2.35 20.62 -27.79
N GLU A 251 -2.43 19.77 -26.79
CA GLU A 251 -3.53 19.70 -25.83
C GLU A 251 -3.38 20.67 -24.67
N LYS A 252 -2.31 21.47 -24.62
CA LYS A 252 -1.97 22.43 -23.56
C LYS A 252 -1.84 21.76 -22.18
N ILE A 253 -1.27 20.55 -22.15
CA ILE A 253 -0.97 19.79 -20.95
C ILE A 253 0.49 20.08 -20.54
N THR A 254 0.72 20.57 -19.32
CA THR A 254 2.07 20.73 -18.79
C THR A 254 2.70 19.38 -18.59
N PHE A 255 3.72 19.06 -19.40
CA PHE A 255 4.41 17.77 -19.28
C PHE A 255 5.65 17.90 -18.40
N THR A 256 5.77 17.04 -17.40
CA THR A 256 6.92 16.98 -16.49
C THR A 256 7.39 15.54 -16.32
N ARG A 257 8.58 15.37 -15.79
CA ARG A 257 9.15 14.07 -15.51
C ARG A 257 9.74 13.98 -14.10
N GLY A 258 9.59 12.83 -13.46
CA GLY A 258 10.23 12.51 -12.22
C GLY A 258 11.76 12.51 -12.34
N ARG A 259 12.46 12.90 -11.29
CA ARG A 259 13.93 12.88 -11.27
C ARG A 259 14.46 11.46 -11.34
N PRO A 260 15.54 11.19 -12.10
CA PRO A 260 16.15 9.89 -12.20
C PRO A 260 16.46 9.31 -10.81
N TYR A 261 16.12 8.04 -10.57
CA TYR A 261 16.38 7.31 -9.33
C TYR A 261 15.72 7.86 -8.04
N ARG A 262 14.78 8.81 -8.14
CA ARG A 262 14.01 9.34 -7.01
C ARG A 262 12.64 8.66 -6.92
N LYS A 263 12.60 7.49 -6.31
CA LYS A 263 11.36 6.67 -6.15
C LYS A 263 10.20 7.32 -5.41
N ASN A 264 10.38 8.51 -4.88
CA ASN A 264 9.32 9.21 -4.13
C ASN A 264 8.63 10.31 -4.95
N ASP A 265 9.11 10.58 -6.16
CA ASP A 265 8.58 11.67 -6.99
C ASP A 265 7.20 11.29 -7.56
N GLN A 266 6.89 10.01 -7.71
CA GLN A 266 5.60 9.48 -8.19
C GLN A 266 4.88 8.62 -7.14
N CYS A 267 4.78 9.11 -5.92
CA CYS A 267 4.27 8.33 -4.80
C CYS A 267 2.76 8.03 -4.87
N TYR A 268 1.98 8.86 -5.55
CA TYR A 268 0.54 8.67 -5.68
C TYR A 268 0.21 7.54 -6.66
N VAL A 269 0.82 7.55 -7.85
CA VAL A 269 0.62 6.48 -8.84
C VAL A 269 1.25 5.17 -8.37
N GLU A 270 2.44 5.17 -7.74
CA GLU A 270 3.03 3.97 -7.14
C GLU A 270 2.10 3.33 -6.08
N GLN A 271 1.48 4.15 -5.24
CA GLN A 271 0.50 3.68 -4.26
C GLN A 271 -0.71 3.02 -4.95
N LYS A 272 -1.22 3.62 -6.02
CA LYS A 272 -2.37 3.09 -6.76
C LYS A 272 -2.01 1.84 -7.55
N ASN A 273 -0.82 1.76 -8.12
CA ASN A 273 -0.32 0.52 -8.72
C ASN A 273 -0.35 -0.65 -7.74
N GLY A 274 0.01 -0.41 -6.47
CA GLY A 274 -0.09 -1.42 -5.42
C GLY A 274 -1.51 -1.73 -4.97
N THR A 275 -2.32 -0.70 -4.70
CA THR A 275 -3.64 -0.85 -4.07
C THR A 275 -4.79 -1.06 -5.05
N VAL A 276 -4.59 -0.76 -6.34
CA VAL A 276 -5.57 -0.95 -7.41
C VAL A 276 -5.11 -2.08 -8.31
N VAL A 277 -4.04 -1.85 -9.10
CA VAL A 277 -3.65 -2.82 -10.12
C VAL A 277 -3.23 -4.15 -9.49
N ARG A 278 -2.26 -4.15 -8.58
CA ARG A 278 -1.76 -5.39 -7.97
C ARG A 278 -2.75 -6.07 -7.04
N GLN A 279 -3.61 -5.32 -6.38
CA GLN A 279 -4.63 -5.90 -5.49
C GLN A 279 -5.78 -6.54 -6.26
N PHE A 280 -6.22 -5.97 -7.38
CA PHE A 280 -7.38 -6.45 -8.12
C PHE A 280 -7.00 -7.32 -9.34
N VAL A 281 -5.89 -7.08 -10.00
CA VAL A 281 -5.42 -7.86 -11.16
C VAL A 281 -4.44 -8.96 -10.75
N GLY A 282 -3.59 -8.69 -9.75
CA GLY A 282 -2.58 -9.63 -9.29
C GLY A 282 -1.22 -9.45 -9.97
N TYR A 283 -0.43 -10.51 -9.91
CA TYR A 283 0.92 -10.58 -10.45
C TYR A 283 1.04 -11.58 -11.59
N ASP A 284 -0.08 -12.12 -12.05
CA ASP A 284 -0.11 -13.12 -13.09
C ASP A 284 0.29 -12.55 -14.45
N ARG A 285 0.64 -13.47 -15.38
CA ARG A 285 0.94 -13.13 -16.77
C ARG A 285 -0.33 -13.09 -17.57
N PHE A 286 -0.54 -11.95 -18.25
CA PHE A 286 -1.65 -11.77 -19.17
C PHE A 286 -1.12 -11.37 -20.54
N GLU A 287 -1.64 -12.00 -21.60
CA GLU A 287 -1.24 -11.72 -22.98
C GLU A 287 -2.42 -11.90 -23.96
N GLY A 288 -2.31 -11.24 -25.11
CA GLY A 288 -3.27 -11.35 -26.20
C GLY A 288 -4.55 -10.55 -26.02
N LEU A 289 -5.31 -10.47 -27.11
CA LEU A 289 -6.49 -9.61 -27.22
C LEU A 289 -7.65 -10.01 -26.31
N ARG A 290 -7.78 -11.31 -25.98
CA ARG A 290 -8.86 -11.79 -25.09
C ARG A 290 -8.65 -11.29 -23.67
N ALA A 291 -7.43 -11.46 -23.13
CA ALA A 291 -7.08 -10.94 -21.81
C ALA A 291 -7.16 -9.39 -21.77
N TYR A 292 -6.74 -8.72 -22.84
CA TYR A 292 -6.88 -7.26 -22.98
C TYR A 292 -8.33 -6.79 -22.84
N LYS A 293 -9.26 -7.39 -23.59
CA LYS A 293 -10.69 -7.05 -23.52
C LYS A 293 -11.26 -7.31 -22.12
N GLN A 294 -10.91 -8.42 -21.52
CA GLN A 294 -11.37 -8.75 -20.17
C GLN A 294 -10.80 -7.78 -19.11
N LEU A 295 -9.55 -7.39 -19.25
CA LEU A 295 -8.91 -6.41 -18.36
C LEU A 295 -9.54 -5.02 -18.52
N LEU A 296 -9.92 -4.63 -19.76
CA LEU A 296 -10.63 -3.39 -20.02
C LEU A 296 -12.00 -3.34 -19.31
N GLU A 297 -12.77 -4.42 -19.38
CA GLU A 297 -14.05 -4.51 -18.68
C GLU A 297 -13.88 -4.46 -17.17
N LEU A 298 -12.86 -5.12 -16.64
CA LEU A 298 -12.54 -5.03 -15.22
C LEU A 298 -12.22 -3.57 -14.80
N TYR A 299 -11.42 -2.85 -15.58
CA TYR A 299 -11.09 -1.46 -15.26
C TYR A 299 -12.28 -0.51 -15.38
N ARG A 300 -13.23 -0.76 -16.28
CA ARG A 300 -14.49 -0.01 -16.36
C ARG A 300 -15.31 -0.11 -15.06
N ALA A 301 -15.38 -1.29 -14.47
CA ALA A 301 -16.04 -1.47 -13.17
C ALA A 301 -15.19 -0.90 -12.01
N LEU A 302 -13.87 -1.16 -12.02
CA LEU A 302 -12.95 -0.72 -10.97
C LEU A 302 -12.88 0.80 -10.84
N ARG A 303 -12.90 1.55 -11.95
CA ARG A 303 -12.85 3.03 -11.89
C ARG A 303 -13.98 3.61 -11.05
N LEU A 304 -15.19 3.07 -11.17
CA LEU A 304 -16.34 3.51 -10.38
C LEU A 304 -16.13 3.17 -8.90
N TYR A 305 -15.73 1.93 -8.62
CA TYR A 305 -15.53 1.48 -7.26
C TYR A 305 -14.42 2.25 -6.53
N ILE A 306 -13.30 2.45 -7.20
CA ILE A 306 -12.13 3.11 -6.60
C ILE A 306 -12.36 4.59 -6.37
N ASN A 307 -12.98 5.27 -7.32
CA ASN A 307 -13.17 6.70 -7.23
C ASN A 307 -14.33 7.11 -6.30
N PHE A 308 -15.36 6.27 -6.16
CA PHE A 308 -16.52 6.57 -5.33
C PHE A 308 -16.51 5.88 -3.96
N PHE A 309 -15.93 4.66 -3.83
CA PHE A 309 -16.07 3.83 -2.63
C PHE A 309 -14.76 3.37 -1.98
N GLN A 310 -13.59 3.83 -2.47
CA GLN A 310 -12.29 3.51 -1.88
C GLN A 310 -11.62 4.74 -1.25
N PRO A 311 -11.82 4.98 0.07
CA PRO A 311 -11.19 6.11 0.73
C PRO A 311 -9.69 5.91 0.88
N SER A 312 -8.93 6.99 0.67
CA SER A 312 -7.49 7.05 0.84
C SER A 312 -7.10 8.17 1.81
N MET A 313 -5.93 8.04 2.42
CA MET A 313 -5.35 9.06 3.30
C MET A 313 -4.13 9.65 2.61
N LYS A 314 -4.04 10.98 2.57
CA LYS A 314 -2.87 11.70 2.05
C LYS A 314 -1.95 12.09 3.20
N LEU A 315 -0.65 12.02 2.96
CA LEU A 315 0.35 12.46 3.91
C LEU A 315 0.27 13.99 4.02
N ARG A 316 -0.05 14.50 5.22
CA ARG A 316 -0.16 15.93 5.50
C ARG A 316 1.17 16.51 5.98
N GLU A 317 1.85 15.78 6.85
CA GLU A 317 3.09 16.23 7.44
C GLU A 317 4.01 15.05 7.76
N LYS A 318 5.31 15.27 7.59
CA LYS A 318 6.36 14.33 7.95
C LYS A 318 7.42 15.07 8.76
N ARG A 319 7.47 14.78 10.06
CA ARG A 319 8.50 15.30 10.97
C ARG A 319 9.50 14.22 11.31
N ARG A 320 10.76 14.57 11.35
CA ARG A 320 11.84 13.68 11.79
C ARG A 320 12.41 14.20 13.10
N GLU A 321 12.28 13.40 14.14
CA GLU A 321 12.87 13.66 15.45
C GLU A 321 13.91 12.56 15.72
N ASN A 322 15.17 12.92 15.64
CA ASN A 322 16.29 11.98 15.77
C ASN A 322 16.19 10.80 14.78
N SER A 323 16.07 9.57 15.30
CA SER A 323 15.91 8.34 14.52
C SER A 323 14.44 8.01 14.18
N ARG A 324 13.46 8.72 14.75
CA ARG A 324 12.03 8.45 14.56
C ARG A 324 11.45 9.38 13.50
N VAL A 325 10.57 8.83 12.67
CA VAL A 325 9.81 9.59 11.67
C VAL A 325 8.33 9.55 12.05
N HIS A 326 7.79 10.71 12.35
CA HIS A 326 6.36 10.91 12.59
C HIS A 326 5.69 11.34 11.29
N ARG A 327 4.59 10.67 10.96
CA ARG A 327 3.77 10.97 9.76
C ARG A 327 2.35 11.26 10.20
N THR A 328 1.86 12.42 9.83
CA THR A 328 0.48 12.84 10.04
C THR A 328 -0.25 12.76 8.72
N TYR A 329 -1.41 12.13 8.72
CA TYR A 329 -2.25 11.97 7.54
C TYR A 329 -3.53 12.78 7.72
N ASP A 330 -4.17 13.12 6.60
CA ASP A 330 -5.51 13.69 6.61
C ASP A 330 -6.59 12.64 6.98
N SER A 331 -7.83 13.09 7.13
CA SER A 331 -8.98 12.19 7.24
C SER A 331 -9.15 11.41 5.94
N ALA A 332 -9.45 10.12 6.05
CA ALA A 332 -9.67 9.29 4.88
C ALA A 332 -10.88 9.77 4.09
N GLN A 333 -10.70 10.02 2.80
CA GLN A 333 -11.72 10.47 1.86
C GLN A 333 -11.60 9.71 0.54
N THR A 334 -12.73 9.49 -0.13
CA THR A 334 -12.72 8.98 -1.51
C THR A 334 -12.24 10.07 -2.48
N PRO A 335 -11.74 9.72 -3.66
CA PRO A 335 -11.43 10.69 -4.72
C PRO A 335 -12.63 11.60 -5.04
N PHE A 336 -13.83 11.05 -5.08
CA PHE A 336 -15.07 11.80 -5.27
C PHE A 336 -15.34 12.83 -4.16
N GLN A 337 -15.19 12.46 -2.88
CA GLN A 337 -15.33 13.38 -1.76
C GLN A 337 -14.31 14.54 -1.84
N ARG A 338 -13.06 14.22 -2.19
CA ARG A 338 -12.02 15.23 -2.41
C ARG A 338 -12.39 16.16 -3.56
N LEU A 339 -12.83 15.61 -4.70
CA LEU A 339 -13.22 16.39 -5.86
C LEU A 339 -14.33 17.40 -5.53
N ARG A 340 -15.34 16.97 -4.77
CA ARG A 340 -16.39 17.86 -4.31
C ARG A 340 -15.89 19.04 -3.46
N SER A 341 -14.81 18.83 -2.68
CA SER A 341 -14.25 19.88 -1.82
C SER A 341 -13.49 20.96 -2.59
N TYR A 342 -13.09 20.70 -3.85
CA TYR A 342 -12.35 21.68 -4.68
C TYR A 342 -13.23 22.64 -5.46
N ASN A 343 -14.52 22.35 -5.61
CA ASN A 343 -15.48 23.20 -6.34
C ASN A 343 -15.02 23.62 -7.76
N VAL A 344 -14.35 22.71 -8.47
CA VAL A 344 -13.79 22.95 -9.83
C VAL A 344 -14.68 22.50 -10.96
N LEU A 345 -15.77 21.79 -10.64
CA LEU A 345 -16.71 21.25 -11.63
C LEU A 345 -17.78 22.30 -11.98
N SER A 346 -18.24 22.27 -13.23
CA SER A 346 -19.45 23.00 -13.63
C SER A 346 -20.69 22.44 -12.89
N SER A 347 -21.75 23.21 -12.80
CA SER A 347 -23.02 22.78 -12.21
C SER A 347 -23.51 21.47 -12.82
N ASP A 348 -23.58 21.42 -14.16
CA ASP A 348 -24.02 20.23 -14.91
C ASP A 348 -23.15 18.99 -14.63
N MET A 349 -21.83 19.17 -14.55
CA MET A 349 -20.93 18.06 -14.25
C MET A 349 -21.07 17.60 -12.80
N THR A 350 -21.29 18.54 -11.89
CA THR A 350 -21.56 18.24 -10.47
C THR A 350 -22.83 17.43 -10.32
N GLU A 351 -23.90 17.80 -11.00
CA GLU A 351 -25.16 17.05 -10.99
C GLU A 351 -24.98 15.65 -11.59
N LYS A 352 -24.33 15.55 -12.75
CA LYS A 352 -24.05 14.26 -13.40
C LYS A 352 -23.26 13.31 -12.51
N ILE A 353 -22.17 13.78 -11.90
CA ILE A 353 -21.31 12.91 -11.07
C ILE A 353 -21.99 12.53 -9.75
N ASN A 354 -22.83 13.43 -9.19
CA ASN A 354 -23.66 13.11 -8.02
C ASN A 354 -24.74 12.08 -8.39
N ALA A 355 -25.40 12.20 -9.53
CA ALA A 355 -26.37 11.22 -10.02
C ALA A 355 -25.74 9.84 -10.22
N ILE A 356 -24.52 9.79 -10.81
CA ILE A 356 -23.75 8.55 -10.94
C ILE A 356 -23.48 7.95 -9.56
N HIS A 357 -22.97 8.74 -8.60
CA HIS A 357 -22.69 8.25 -7.25
C HIS A 357 -23.95 7.70 -6.55
N GLN A 358 -25.09 8.36 -6.72
CA GLN A 358 -26.36 7.90 -6.14
C GLN A 358 -26.90 6.61 -6.77
N ALA A 359 -26.68 6.43 -8.07
CA ALA A 359 -27.13 5.27 -8.82
C ALA A 359 -26.28 4.01 -8.58
N ILE A 360 -25.01 4.17 -8.16
CA ILE A 360 -24.10 3.04 -7.98
C ILE A 360 -24.44 2.28 -6.70
N ASP A 361 -24.78 1.00 -6.85
CA ASP A 361 -24.85 0.05 -5.74
C ASP A 361 -23.45 -0.54 -5.47
N PRO A 362 -22.80 -0.22 -4.33
CA PRO A 362 -21.43 -0.65 -4.05
C PRO A 362 -21.32 -2.17 -3.86
N VAL A 363 -22.36 -2.86 -3.41
CA VAL A 363 -22.37 -4.31 -3.20
C VAL A 363 -22.42 -5.04 -4.54
N ARG A 364 -23.36 -4.63 -5.42
CA ARG A 364 -23.48 -5.19 -6.77
C ARG A 364 -22.22 -4.93 -7.59
N LEU A 365 -21.67 -3.71 -7.51
CA LEU A 365 -20.44 -3.36 -8.21
C LEU A 365 -19.25 -4.21 -7.74
N LEU A 366 -19.12 -4.46 -6.43
CA LEU A 366 -18.06 -5.30 -5.91
C LEU A 366 -18.22 -6.78 -6.34
N LYS A 367 -19.45 -7.30 -6.36
CA LYS A 367 -19.75 -8.64 -6.91
C LYS A 367 -19.40 -8.74 -8.40
N GLN A 368 -19.75 -7.72 -9.19
CA GLN A 368 -19.40 -7.64 -10.61
C GLN A 368 -17.88 -7.63 -10.81
N ILE A 369 -17.16 -6.86 -10.01
CA ILE A 369 -15.68 -6.84 -10.03
C ILE A 369 -15.13 -8.25 -9.75
N GLY A 370 -15.64 -8.96 -8.74
CA GLY A 370 -15.25 -10.33 -8.45
C GLY A 370 -15.46 -11.29 -9.63
N THR A 371 -16.62 -11.22 -10.28
CA THR A 371 -16.90 -12.02 -11.48
C THR A 371 -15.95 -11.71 -12.63
N LEU A 372 -15.65 -10.42 -12.84
CA LEU A 372 -14.71 -9.97 -13.89
C LEU A 372 -13.27 -10.37 -13.58
N GLN A 373 -12.87 -10.39 -12.30
CA GLN A 373 -11.58 -10.91 -11.85
C GLN A 373 -11.46 -12.41 -12.13
N ASP A 374 -12.46 -13.20 -11.74
CA ASP A 374 -12.47 -14.65 -11.99
C ASP A 374 -12.41 -14.95 -13.51
N ALA A 375 -13.09 -14.14 -14.33
CA ALA A 375 -13.02 -14.24 -15.79
C ALA A 375 -11.64 -13.88 -16.33
N LEU A 376 -11.00 -12.83 -15.80
CA LEU A 376 -9.64 -12.42 -16.19
C LEU A 376 -8.61 -13.51 -15.84
N TRP A 377 -8.69 -14.10 -14.64
CA TRP A 377 -7.74 -15.11 -14.20
C TRP A 377 -7.80 -16.42 -14.99
N ARG A 378 -8.90 -16.70 -15.65
CA ARG A 378 -8.97 -17.81 -16.64
C ARG A 378 -8.07 -17.59 -17.86
N HIS A 379 -7.68 -16.34 -18.11
CA HIS A 379 -6.74 -15.98 -19.18
C HIS A 379 -5.29 -15.84 -18.69
N ALA A 380 -5.02 -16.10 -17.40
CA ALA A 380 -3.67 -16.08 -16.86
C ALA A 380 -2.83 -17.21 -17.48
N VAL A 381 -1.64 -16.86 -17.96
CA VAL A 381 -0.68 -17.83 -18.49
C VAL A 381 0.10 -18.43 -17.34
N LEU A 382 -0.13 -19.71 -17.07
CA LEU A 382 0.54 -20.45 -16.01
C LEU A 382 1.99 -20.75 -16.40
N PRO A 383 2.93 -20.80 -15.41
CA PRO A 383 4.28 -21.26 -15.67
C PRO A 383 4.27 -22.72 -16.17
N PRO A 384 5.21 -23.10 -17.03
CA PRO A 384 5.34 -24.51 -17.44
C PRO A 384 5.55 -25.37 -16.18
N PRO A 385 5.00 -26.58 -16.13
CA PRO A 385 5.09 -27.46 -14.98
C PRO A 385 6.57 -27.74 -14.66
N THR A 386 7.06 -27.22 -13.55
CA THR A 386 8.37 -27.56 -13.02
C THR A 386 8.27 -28.96 -12.41
N LYS A 387 9.11 -29.89 -12.84
CA LYS A 387 9.28 -31.18 -12.18
C LYS A 387 9.78 -30.94 -10.75
N ASN A 388 8.94 -31.04 -9.76
CA ASN A 388 9.15 -30.79 -8.33
C ASN A 388 8.85 -29.37 -7.84
N THR A 389 7.61 -29.17 -7.44
CA THR A 389 7.29 -28.40 -6.22
C THR A 389 5.84 -28.68 -5.83
N ASP A 390 5.65 -29.20 -4.64
CA ASP A 390 4.36 -29.31 -3.99
C ASP A 390 3.73 -27.91 -3.93
N CYS A 391 2.60 -27.77 -4.61
CA CYS A 391 1.80 -26.54 -4.63
C CYS A 391 1.12 -26.38 -3.27
N ALA A 392 1.67 -25.52 -2.45
CA ALA A 392 0.95 -24.99 -1.31
C ALA A 392 0.74 -23.48 -1.50
N ASP A 393 -0.54 -23.12 -1.46
CA ASP A 393 -1.06 -21.80 -1.12
C ASP A 393 -1.08 -20.71 -2.19
N ASN A 394 -2.14 -20.75 -2.97
CA ASN A 394 -2.66 -19.59 -3.70
C ASN A 394 -3.47 -18.71 -2.73
N PRO A 395 -3.12 -17.41 -2.52
CA PRO A 395 -3.81 -16.52 -1.57
C PRO A 395 -5.22 -16.07 -2.01
N GLN A 396 -5.72 -16.54 -3.13
CA GLN A 396 -6.96 -16.07 -3.78
C GLN A 396 -8.28 -16.61 -3.19
N VAL A 397 -8.23 -17.47 -2.17
CA VAL A 397 -9.43 -18.19 -1.69
C VAL A 397 -10.32 -17.40 -0.73
N CYS A 398 -9.97 -16.16 -0.35
CA CYS A 398 -10.66 -15.45 0.74
C CYS A 398 -12.01 -14.80 0.39
N PHE A 399 -12.41 -14.72 -0.89
CA PHE A 399 -13.62 -14.00 -1.29
C PHE A 399 -14.86 -14.88 -1.56
N LYS A 400 -14.69 -16.17 -1.82
CA LYS A 400 -15.81 -17.06 -2.20
C LYS A 400 -16.81 -17.40 -1.08
N GLY A 401 -16.41 -17.30 0.17
CA GLY A 401 -17.25 -17.79 1.29
C GLY A 401 -18.26 -16.78 1.88
N ILE A 402 -18.17 -15.50 1.56
CA ILE A 402 -18.97 -14.47 2.25
C ILE A 402 -20.26 -14.13 1.50
N PHE A 403 -20.31 -14.31 0.19
CA PHE A 403 -21.47 -13.95 -0.64
C PHE A 403 -22.30 -15.13 -1.18
N GLU A 404 -21.82 -16.36 -1.08
CA GLU A 404 -22.57 -17.54 -1.54
C GLU A 404 -23.69 -17.98 -0.60
N SER A 405 -23.73 -17.49 0.65
CA SER A 405 -24.76 -17.83 1.63
C SER A 405 -26.05 -17.00 1.54
N SER A 406 -26.11 -16.00 0.65
CA SER A 406 -27.26 -15.09 0.57
C SER A 406 -28.23 -15.35 -0.60
N ALA A 407 -27.96 -16.34 -1.46
CA ALA A 407 -28.73 -16.54 -2.70
C ALA A 407 -29.72 -17.72 -2.68
N GLU A 408 -29.76 -18.54 -1.63
CA GLU A 408 -30.58 -19.77 -1.63
C GLU A 408 -31.46 -19.97 -0.41
N ASN A 409 -31.92 -18.94 0.28
CA ASN A 409 -32.99 -19.15 1.28
C ASN A 409 -33.88 -17.92 1.44
N GLU A 410 -34.95 -17.87 0.68
CA GLU A 410 -36.07 -16.95 0.92
C GLU A 410 -37.00 -17.35 2.11
N ASN A 411 -36.69 -18.39 2.86
CA ASN A 411 -37.51 -18.80 4.00
C ASN A 411 -36.69 -19.55 5.07
N SER A 412 -35.82 -18.88 5.79
CA SER A 412 -35.48 -19.25 7.18
C SER A 412 -34.39 -18.35 7.74
N SER A 413 -34.56 -17.94 8.98
CA SER A 413 -33.56 -17.20 9.77
C SER A 413 -32.19 -17.91 9.75
N PRO A 414 -31.07 -17.23 9.54
CA PRO A 414 -29.78 -17.88 9.49
C PRO A 414 -29.31 -18.26 10.90
N ILE A 415 -29.40 -19.53 11.22
CA ILE A 415 -28.68 -20.14 12.34
C ILE A 415 -27.22 -20.27 11.91
N MET A 416 -26.38 -19.35 12.34
CA MET A 416 -24.92 -19.45 12.21
C MET A 416 -24.37 -20.30 13.35
N HIS A 417 -24.45 -21.62 13.27
CA HIS A 417 -23.67 -22.53 14.10
C HIS A 417 -22.95 -23.56 13.22
N ASP A 418 -21.65 -23.69 13.50
CA ASP A 418 -20.74 -24.78 13.08
C ASP A 418 -20.15 -24.75 11.68
N VAL A 419 -19.24 -23.85 11.41
CA VAL A 419 -18.10 -24.13 10.47
C VAL A 419 -16.83 -23.40 10.88
N PHE A 420 -16.33 -23.53 12.09
CA PHE A 420 -14.90 -23.24 12.38
C PHE A 420 -14.50 -23.85 13.73
N LYS A 421 -14.12 -25.12 13.73
CA LYS A 421 -13.20 -25.65 14.75
C LYS A 421 -11.78 -25.37 14.25
N PRO A 422 -11.01 -24.51 14.93
CA PRO A 422 -9.59 -24.38 14.59
C PRO A 422 -8.86 -25.61 15.15
N GLU A 423 -8.22 -26.38 14.29
CA GLU A 423 -7.20 -27.33 14.69
C GLU A 423 -6.13 -26.60 15.52
N THR A 424 -5.91 -27.09 16.70
CA THR A 424 -4.92 -26.58 17.67
C THR A 424 -3.51 -26.82 17.13
N ARG A 425 -2.98 -25.92 16.35
CA ARG A 425 -1.54 -25.86 16.06
C ARG A 425 -0.81 -25.40 17.32
N THR A 426 -0.02 -26.27 17.89
CA THR A 426 0.91 -26.02 19.00
C THR A 426 1.73 -24.77 18.71
N LYS A 427 1.56 -23.74 19.55
CA LYS A 427 2.34 -22.49 19.50
C LYS A 427 3.81 -22.81 19.74
N ARG A 428 4.66 -22.69 18.71
CA ARG A 428 6.12 -22.65 18.87
C ARG A 428 6.47 -21.48 19.80
N LYS A 429 6.99 -21.78 20.98
CA LYS A 429 7.53 -20.80 21.92
C LYS A 429 8.76 -20.13 21.29
N TYR A 430 8.60 -18.89 20.85
CA TYR A 430 9.70 -18.07 20.40
C TYR A 430 10.50 -17.62 21.63
N ARG A 431 11.65 -18.23 21.88
CA ARG A 431 12.61 -17.74 22.88
C ARG A 431 13.15 -16.39 22.39
N LYS A 432 12.75 -15.31 23.06
CA LYS A 432 13.43 -14.00 22.96
C LYS A 432 14.78 -14.10 23.68
N THR A 433 15.79 -14.66 23.03
CA THR A 433 17.17 -14.38 23.42
C THR A 433 17.49 -12.96 22.99
N LYS A 434 17.72 -12.06 23.95
CA LYS A 434 18.34 -10.76 23.69
C LYS A 434 19.71 -11.06 23.06
N LYS A 435 19.81 -10.92 21.73
CA LYS A 435 21.12 -10.92 21.06
C LYS A 435 21.86 -9.69 21.60
N THR A 436 22.93 -9.92 22.34
CA THR A 436 23.94 -8.91 22.64
C THR A 436 24.29 -8.21 21.35
N ARG A 437 24.20 -6.88 21.33
CA ARG A 437 24.61 -6.07 20.18
C ARG A 437 26.11 -6.28 20.01
N ILE A 438 26.47 -7.09 19.04
CA ILE A 438 27.85 -7.17 18.56
C ILE A 438 28.12 -5.86 17.83
N PRO A 439 29.17 -5.09 18.17
CA PRO A 439 29.52 -3.87 17.45
C PRO A 439 29.69 -4.20 15.97
N HIS A 440 29.06 -3.42 15.08
CA HIS A 440 29.12 -3.64 13.65
C HIS A 440 30.48 -3.17 13.10
N TRP A 441 31.54 -3.94 13.35
CA TRP A 441 32.91 -3.67 12.92
C TRP A 441 33.08 -3.55 11.39
N TRP A 442 32.18 -4.14 10.58
CA TRP A 442 32.21 -4.04 9.11
C TRP A 442 31.78 -2.69 8.55
N ARG A 443 31.26 -1.77 9.36
CA ARG A 443 30.92 -0.40 8.91
C ARG A 443 32.14 0.49 8.69
N ASN A 444 33.29 0.09 9.21
CA ASN A 444 34.54 0.84 9.13
C ASN A 444 35.59 0.12 8.28
N ARG A 445 35.20 -0.84 7.44
CA ARG A 445 36.17 -1.41 6.49
C ARG A 445 36.47 -0.37 5.43
N PRO A 446 37.77 -0.07 5.17
CA PRO A 446 38.15 0.77 4.03
C PRO A 446 37.63 0.13 2.74
N ASP A 447 37.27 0.97 1.78
CA ASP A 447 36.78 0.49 0.49
C ASP A 447 37.93 -0.20 -0.26
N PRO A 448 37.79 -1.46 -0.64
CA PRO A 448 38.90 -2.20 -1.28
C PRO A 448 39.28 -1.65 -2.65
N PHE A 449 38.46 -0.82 -3.28
CA PHE A 449 38.70 -0.23 -4.60
C PHE A 449 39.10 1.25 -4.54
N GLU A 450 39.44 1.77 -3.37
CA GLU A 450 39.79 3.19 -3.20
C GLU A 450 41.03 3.57 -4.02
N LEU A 451 42.05 2.71 -4.04
CA LEU A 451 43.33 2.92 -4.78
C LEU A 451 43.18 2.83 -6.31
N VAL A 452 42.24 2.05 -6.82
CA VAL A 452 42.00 1.86 -8.26
C VAL A 452 40.74 2.55 -8.76
N ASN A 453 40.24 3.50 -7.97
CA ASN A 453 38.99 4.18 -8.27
C ASN A 453 39.03 4.95 -9.59
N ASP A 454 40.12 5.64 -9.85
CA ASP A 454 40.29 6.46 -11.05
C ASP A 454 40.42 5.58 -12.31
N GLU A 455 41.02 4.40 -12.19
CA GLU A 455 41.09 3.42 -13.27
C GLU A 455 39.71 2.85 -13.61
N ILE A 456 38.88 2.59 -12.59
CA ILE A 456 37.52 2.12 -12.78
C ILE A 456 36.67 3.20 -13.49
N TYR A 457 36.85 4.45 -13.12
CA TYR A 457 36.13 5.56 -13.75
C TYR A 457 36.59 5.79 -15.18
N ALA A 458 37.88 5.79 -15.45
CA ALA A 458 38.45 5.89 -16.82
C ALA A 458 37.95 4.75 -17.74
N ALA A 459 37.89 3.51 -17.22
CA ALA A 459 37.34 2.38 -17.97
C ALA A 459 35.83 2.54 -18.28
N LEU A 460 35.06 3.11 -17.37
CA LEU A 460 33.64 3.38 -17.57
C LEU A 460 33.35 4.59 -18.46
N GLU A 461 34.25 5.58 -18.50
CA GLU A 461 34.19 6.70 -19.42
C GLU A 461 34.48 6.26 -20.86
N GLN A 462 35.45 5.36 -21.05
CA GLN A 462 35.78 4.79 -22.37
C GLN A 462 34.67 3.84 -22.86
N ASN A 463 34.10 3.03 -21.97
CA ASN A 463 33.03 2.09 -22.31
C ASN A 463 31.97 2.03 -21.18
N PRO A 464 30.92 2.87 -21.24
CA PRO A 464 29.84 2.95 -20.23
C PRO A 464 29.08 1.63 -20.03
N GLU A 465 29.07 0.74 -21.02
CA GLU A 465 28.37 -0.54 -20.96
C GLU A 465 29.20 -1.68 -20.37
N GLN A 466 30.49 -1.46 -20.12
CA GLN A 466 31.38 -2.50 -19.60
C GLN A 466 30.86 -3.05 -18.28
N THR A 467 30.78 -4.39 -18.17
CA THR A 467 30.21 -5.03 -16.97
C THR A 467 31.19 -4.94 -15.79
N ALA A 468 30.65 -4.81 -14.58
CA ALA A 468 31.46 -4.82 -13.36
C ALA A 468 32.31 -6.12 -13.22
N LYS A 469 31.86 -7.22 -13.83
CA LYS A 469 32.63 -8.48 -13.85
C LYS A 469 33.85 -8.37 -14.77
N SER A 470 33.71 -7.76 -15.95
CA SER A 470 34.81 -7.51 -16.87
C SER A 470 35.85 -6.57 -16.26
N ILE A 471 35.39 -5.46 -15.65
CA ILE A 471 36.27 -4.52 -14.95
C ILE A 471 37.03 -5.21 -13.81
N LEU A 472 36.40 -6.08 -13.04
CA LEU A 472 37.07 -6.83 -11.98
C LEU A 472 38.14 -7.76 -12.56
N GLN A 473 37.86 -8.46 -13.65
CA GLN A 473 38.82 -9.33 -14.32
C GLN A 473 40.02 -8.55 -14.86
N ASP A 474 39.82 -7.35 -15.37
CA ASP A 474 40.88 -6.49 -15.85
C ASP A 474 41.75 -5.96 -14.68
N ILE A 475 41.15 -5.62 -13.57
CA ILE A 475 41.85 -5.25 -12.33
C ILE A 475 42.64 -6.45 -11.78
N GLN A 476 42.05 -7.64 -11.73
CA GLN A 476 42.72 -8.86 -11.27
C GLN A 476 43.92 -9.24 -12.15
N LYS A 477 43.90 -8.97 -13.46
CA LYS A 477 45.05 -9.16 -14.37
C LYS A 477 46.18 -8.17 -14.10
N ARG A 478 45.84 -6.91 -13.76
CA ARG A 478 46.84 -5.85 -13.48
C ARG A 478 47.45 -5.99 -12.08
N TYR A 479 46.63 -6.43 -11.11
CA TYR A 479 47.04 -6.57 -9.71
C TYR A 479 46.79 -8.00 -9.22
N PRO A 480 47.64 -8.97 -9.62
CA PRO A 480 47.45 -10.37 -9.27
C PRO A 480 47.49 -10.61 -7.76
N GLY A 481 46.42 -11.19 -7.22
CA GLY A 481 46.32 -11.55 -5.79
C GLY A 481 45.78 -10.48 -4.84
N GLU A 482 45.61 -9.22 -5.28
CA GLU A 482 45.07 -8.15 -4.43
C GLU A 482 43.56 -8.12 -4.40
N TYR A 483 42.89 -8.48 -5.50
CA TYR A 483 41.45 -8.43 -5.63
C TYR A 483 40.83 -9.81 -5.83
N THR A 484 39.79 -10.12 -5.04
CA THR A 484 39.13 -11.43 -5.06
C THR A 484 37.71 -11.34 -5.64
N ASP A 485 37.19 -12.46 -6.14
CA ASP A 485 35.80 -12.55 -6.64
C ASP A 485 34.74 -12.16 -5.60
N GLY A 486 35.03 -12.32 -4.31
CA GLY A 486 34.14 -11.89 -3.22
C GLY A 486 33.88 -10.39 -3.19
N GLN A 487 34.74 -9.58 -3.85
CA GLN A 487 34.61 -8.12 -3.92
C GLN A 487 33.71 -7.64 -5.09
N LEU A 488 33.31 -8.54 -6.01
CA LEU A 488 32.49 -8.22 -7.18
C LEU A 488 31.22 -7.43 -6.80
N ARG A 489 30.58 -7.78 -5.70
CA ARG A 489 29.36 -7.11 -5.25
C ARG A 489 29.58 -5.65 -4.84
N THR A 490 30.76 -5.34 -4.30
CA THR A 490 31.17 -3.97 -3.96
C THR A 490 31.41 -3.16 -5.23
N LEU A 491 32.11 -3.74 -6.21
CA LEU A 491 32.36 -3.12 -7.52
C LEU A 491 31.06 -2.89 -8.29
N GLN A 492 30.12 -3.85 -8.30
CA GLN A 492 28.80 -3.67 -8.92
C GLN A 492 28.04 -2.48 -8.36
N ARG A 493 28.12 -2.24 -7.04
CA ARG A 493 27.50 -1.06 -6.42
C ARG A 493 28.14 0.24 -6.87
N ARG A 494 29.45 0.24 -7.02
CA ARG A 494 30.24 1.39 -7.46
C ARG A 494 29.96 1.75 -8.93
N VAL A 495 30.02 0.78 -9.82
CA VAL A 495 29.65 0.94 -11.24
C VAL A 495 28.22 1.45 -11.39
N LYS A 496 27.28 0.93 -10.58
CA LYS A 496 25.90 1.43 -10.57
C LYS A 496 25.78 2.86 -10.08
N ALA A 497 26.57 3.24 -9.07
CA ALA A 497 26.59 4.62 -8.56
C ALA A 497 27.19 5.58 -9.59
N TRP A 498 28.28 5.20 -10.25
CA TRP A 498 28.90 5.99 -11.32
C TRP A 498 27.95 6.22 -12.50
N ARG A 499 27.31 5.15 -13.00
CA ARG A 499 26.30 5.27 -14.09
C ARG A 499 25.14 6.21 -13.71
N ALA A 500 24.74 6.17 -12.46
CA ALA A 500 23.70 7.10 -11.97
C ALA A 500 24.18 8.55 -11.96
N GLN A 501 25.44 8.81 -11.62
CA GLN A 501 26.06 10.13 -11.65
C GLN A 501 26.30 10.63 -13.08
N ALA A 502 26.81 9.74 -13.97
CA ALA A 502 27.04 10.06 -15.36
C ALA A 502 25.75 10.45 -16.10
N LEU A 503 24.64 9.77 -15.82
CA LEU A 503 23.31 10.15 -16.34
C LEU A 503 22.85 11.53 -15.85
N ILE A 504 23.08 11.86 -14.59
CA ILE A 504 22.76 13.18 -14.04
C ILE A 504 23.61 14.27 -14.69
N ALA A 505 24.92 14.01 -14.84
CA ALA A 505 25.81 14.95 -15.48
C ALA A 505 25.48 15.17 -16.98
N PHE A 506 25.06 14.12 -17.66
CA PHE A 506 24.59 14.20 -19.06
C PHE A 506 23.29 15.03 -19.16
N ASP A 507 22.32 14.80 -18.28
CA ASP A 507 21.08 15.56 -18.22
C ASP A 507 21.35 17.05 -17.90
N ASP A 508 22.27 17.35 -16.97
CA ASP A 508 22.64 18.73 -16.63
C ASP A 508 23.36 19.44 -17.81
N SER A 509 24.21 18.72 -18.56
CA SER A 509 24.88 19.26 -19.74
C SER A 509 23.89 19.51 -20.89
N TRP A 510 22.89 18.66 -21.05
CA TRP A 510 21.84 18.81 -22.06
C TRP A 510 20.94 20.01 -21.78
N ILE A 511 20.54 20.22 -20.51
CA ILE A 511 19.77 21.39 -20.09
C ILE A 511 20.56 22.70 -20.31
N GLN A 512 21.88 22.67 -20.16
CA GLN A 512 22.73 23.84 -20.45
C GLN A 512 22.92 24.07 -21.96
N SER A 513 22.99 23.01 -22.76
CA SER A 513 23.11 23.13 -24.23
C SER A 513 21.80 23.61 -24.86
N ASP A 514 20.65 23.21 -24.34
CA ASP A 514 19.32 23.65 -24.83
C ASP A 514 19.09 25.16 -24.60
N LYS A 515 19.65 25.71 -23.51
CA LYS A 515 19.65 27.18 -23.31
C LYS A 515 20.54 27.95 -24.27
N MET A 516 21.49 27.29 -24.93
CA MET A 516 22.35 27.91 -25.97
C MET A 516 21.80 27.72 -27.40
N SER A 517 20.93 26.73 -27.63
CA SER A 517 20.38 26.45 -28.96
C SER A 517 19.15 27.28 -29.36
N GLU A 518 18.66 28.18 -28.51
CA GLU A 518 17.66 29.18 -28.90
C GLU A 518 18.20 30.21 -29.95
N LEU A 519 19.50 30.17 -30.29
CA LEU A 519 20.14 31.10 -31.22
C LEU A 519 20.32 30.57 -32.64
N ASP A 520 20.13 29.27 -32.92
CA ASP A 520 20.39 28.70 -34.27
C ASP A 520 19.35 27.68 -34.72
N PHE A 521 18.07 28.08 -34.78
CA PHE A 521 17.09 27.36 -35.62
C PHE A 521 17.12 27.88 -37.05
N PRO A 522 17.29 27.00 -38.06
CA PRO A 522 17.21 27.42 -39.47
C PRO A 522 15.85 28.02 -39.76
N LYS A 523 15.81 29.21 -40.37
CA LYS A 523 14.63 29.98 -40.74
C LYS A 523 13.65 29.27 -41.72
N GLN A 524 13.84 27.99 -42.01
CA GLN A 524 13.06 27.22 -42.98
C GLN A 524 11.80 26.54 -42.44
N LEU A 525 11.49 26.64 -41.16
CA LEU A 525 10.26 26.04 -40.56
C LEU A 525 9.29 27.08 -39.96
N ARG A 526 9.48 28.36 -40.24
CA ARG A 526 8.41 29.34 -40.01
C ARG A 526 7.50 29.32 -41.24
N GLY A 527 6.40 28.57 -41.13
CA GLY A 527 5.33 28.57 -42.11
C GLY A 527 4.91 30.00 -42.41
N GLU A 528 5.03 30.37 -43.69
CA GLU A 528 4.50 31.60 -44.23
C GLU A 528 3.01 31.69 -43.90
N THR A 529 2.63 32.73 -43.20
CA THR A 529 1.25 33.15 -43.05
C THR A 529 0.73 33.51 -44.43
N LEU A 530 -0.17 32.70 -44.96
CA LEU A 530 -0.95 33.04 -46.15
C LEU A 530 -1.74 34.32 -45.87
N SER A 531 -1.37 35.36 -46.61
CA SER A 531 -2.05 36.63 -46.70
C SER A 531 -3.50 36.43 -47.13
N SER A 532 -4.40 37.04 -46.36
CA SER A 532 -5.80 37.23 -46.72
C SER A 532 -5.95 37.92 -48.05
N THR A 533 -6.39 37.22 -49.08
CA THR A 533 -6.93 37.81 -50.30
C THR A 533 -8.45 37.94 -50.13
N SER A 534 -8.90 39.16 -49.94
CA SER A 534 -10.29 39.53 -50.01
C SER A 534 -10.81 39.26 -51.45
N CYS A 535 -11.80 38.41 -51.61
CA CYS A 535 -12.63 38.34 -52.81
C CYS A 535 -13.94 39.06 -52.51
N ASP A 536 -14.05 40.24 -53.07
CA ASP A 536 -15.31 40.93 -53.33
C ASP A 536 -16.14 40.07 -54.28
N ILE A 537 -17.33 39.66 -53.89
CA ILE A 537 -18.37 39.18 -54.79
C ILE A 537 -19.43 40.30 -54.88
N GLN A 538 -19.35 41.07 -55.98
CA GLN A 538 -20.45 41.86 -56.41
C GLN A 538 -21.53 40.98 -57.04
N SER A 539 -22.73 41.28 -56.65
CA SER A 539 -24.03 40.91 -57.21
C SER A 539 -24.12 40.82 -58.75
N GLN A 540 -24.60 39.70 -59.25
CA GLN A 540 -25.71 39.62 -60.24
C GLN A 540 -26.45 38.30 -60.08
#